data_e01f788e8dd1620d9b960630fa41bafc
#
_entry.id   e01f788e8dd1620d9b960630fa41bafc
#
_cell.length_a   1.000
_cell.length_b   1.000
_cell.length_c   1.000
_cell.angle_alpha   90.00
_cell.angle_beta   90.00
_cell.angle_gamma   90.00
#
_symmetry.space_group_name_H-M   'P 1'
#
loop_
_entity.id
_entity.type
_entity.pdbx_description
1 polymer ?
#
loop_
_entity_poly.entity_id
_entity_poly.type
_entity_poly.pdbx_seq_one_letter_code
_entity_poly.pdbx_strand_id
1 'polypeptide(L)'
;MMKHICTKLPIFSLFSNNAFVSQLFMFFFCLLGFIHTNYLISQQIKTVVIDAGHGGKDPGCHGNFANEKSVCLSMALKLGNLIKSKYPAIKVIYTRDEDVFIELIERANIANRAKADLFICIHANAASEAAYGTETYVLGLHRTEAQQQVAERENAIIALEDDKGAKYNEIDLSTDAIIIRQLQLKVFLDHSILFAEKLQAEFKKFGRFDRGVKQAGFLVLYKTTMPSVLIETGFLTNTNEEKFLGSTTGQSNMAELMFIAFEKYRNLIEDKSTVQDEIKTPVLEDPVIDINTENDNKGLVFRVQIESSENKLPFSYYKFENLDVFEYSENKMYKYCVGVFPDDIEGAKNHKNTLLEKGYDSAFVVAFLNGERISIDKAIKLAEKLKK
;
A
#
# COMPACT_ATOMS: atom_id res chain seq x y z
N MET A 1 -55.60 23.92 -72.95
CA MET A 1 -54.37 24.55 -73.43
C MET A 1 -53.71 25.24 -72.23
N MET A 2 -52.90 24.50 -71.44
CA MET A 2 -52.19 25.06 -70.33
C MET A 2 -50.70 24.70 -70.44
N LYS A 3 -49.87 25.74 -70.52
CA LYS A 3 -48.41 25.64 -70.69
C LYS A 3 -47.82 25.42 -69.28
N HIS A 4 -47.06 24.32 -69.12
CA HIS A 4 -46.20 24.08 -67.99
C HIS A 4 -44.99 25.01 -68.02
N ILE A 5 -44.84 25.83 -66.99
CA ILE A 5 -43.62 26.58 -66.70
C ILE A 5 -42.80 25.77 -65.67
N CYS A 6 -41.71 25.22 -66.18
CA CYS A 6 -40.76 24.49 -65.34
C CYS A 6 -39.70 25.50 -64.88
N THR A 7 -39.75 25.99 -63.66
CA THR A 7 -38.71 26.81 -63.03
C THR A 7 -37.65 25.91 -62.41
N LYS A 8 -36.47 25.88 -62.96
CA LYS A 8 -35.26 25.25 -62.36
C LYS A 8 -34.74 26.14 -61.25
N LEU A 9 -34.73 25.61 -60.01
CA LEU A 9 -33.99 26.19 -58.91
C LEU A 9 -32.50 25.89 -59.08
N PRO A 10 -31.59 26.85 -58.90
CA PRO A 10 -30.16 26.55 -58.91
C PRO A 10 -29.72 25.86 -57.62
N ILE A 11 -29.19 24.66 -57.78
CA ILE A 11 -28.49 23.97 -56.68
C ILE A 11 -27.18 24.72 -56.48
N PHE A 12 -27.10 25.43 -55.34
CA PHE A 12 -25.87 26.05 -54.88
C PHE A 12 -24.79 25.00 -54.65
N SER A 13 -23.72 25.07 -55.40
CA SER A 13 -22.48 24.33 -55.19
C SER A 13 -21.75 24.92 -53.97
N LEU A 14 -21.98 24.29 -52.80
CA LEU A 14 -21.36 24.66 -51.51
C LEU A 14 -20.27 23.64 -51.13
N PHE A 15 -19.38 23.30 -52.04
CA PHE A 15 -18.17 22.53 -51.69
C PHE A 15 -16.99 22.91 -52.59
N SER A 16 -16.37 24.05 -52.28
CA SER A 16 -15.01 24.30 -52.70
C SER A 16 -14.32 25.26 -51.75
N ASN A 17 -14.00 24.80 -50.55
CA ASN A 17 -12.96 25.36 -49.74
C ASN A 17 -12.43 24.31 -48.76
N ASN A 18 -11.61 23.40 -49.27
CA ASN A 18 -10.88 22.43 -48.45
C ASN A 18 -10.01 23.07 -47.39
N ALA A 19 -9.67 24.36 -47.55
CA ALA A 19 -8.92 25.12 -46.51
C ALA A 19 -9.75 25.45 -45.27
N PHE A 20 -11.04 25.74 -45.43
CA PHE A 20 -11.92 26.11 -44.27
C PHE A 20 -12.27 24.88 -43.45
N VAL A 21 -12.53 23.74 -44.09
CA VAL A 21 -12.79 22.46 -43.41
C VAL A 21 -11.52 21.97 -42.70
N SER A 22 -10.35 22.11 -43.32
CA SER A 22 -9.06 21.79 -42.72
C SER A 22 -8.74 22.68 -41.49
N GLN A 23 -9.03 23.98 -41.58
CA GLN A 23 -8.85 24.90 -40.43
C GLN A 23 -9.83 24.61 -39.31
N LEU A 24 -11.09 24.24 -39.61
CA LEU A 24 -12.07 23.87 -38.59
C LEU A 24 -11.70 22.56 -37.90
N PHE A 25 -11.18 21.55 -38.63
CA PHE A 25 -10.66 20.31 -38.07
C PHE A 25 -9.41 20.54 -37.21
N MET A 26 -8.50 21.39 -37.65
CA MET A 26 -7.30 21.73 -36.88
C MET A 26 -7.64 22.49 -35.59
N PHE A 27 -8.66 23.38 -35.65
CA PHE A 27 -9.14 24.09 -34.47
C PHE A 27 -9.85 23.15 -33.48
N PHE A 28 -10.61 22.17 -33.97
CA PHE A 28 -11.27 21.15 -33.16
C PHE A 28 -10.26 20.16 -32.53
N PHE A 29 -9.19 19.82 -33.28
CA PHE A 29 -8.09 19.01 -32.76
C PHE A 29 -7.25 19.75 -31.72
N CYS A 30 -7.02 21.04 -31.89
CA CYS A 30 -6.39 21.90 -30.87
C CYS A 30 -7.28 22.05 -29.63
N LEU A 31 -8.61 22.18 -29.79
CA LEU A 31 -9.55 22.26 -28.65
C LEU A 31 -9.63 20.94 -27.88
N LEU A 32 -9.58 19.79 -28.55
CA LEU A 32 -9.51 18.46 -27.92
C LEU A 32 -8.15 18.20 -27.26
N GLY A 33 -7.06 18.78 -27.77
CA GLY A 33 -5.73 18.71 -27.14
C GLY A 33 -5.64 19.49 -25.82
N PHE A 34 -6.48 20.54 -25.65
CA PHE A 34 -6.51 21.31 -24.39
C PHE A 34 -7.37 20.70 -23.27
N ILE A 35 -8.17 19.66 -23.56
CA ILE A 35 -9.04 19.02 -22.55
C ILE A 35 -8.30 17.91 -21.77
N HIS A 36 -7.11 17.51 -22.22
CA HIS A 36 -6.25 16.59 -21.47
C HIS A 36 -5.26 17.37 -20.57
N THR A 37 -5.72 18.38 -19.87
CA THR A 37 -5.06 18.76 -18.63
C THR A 37 -5.36 17.64 -17.65
N ASN A 38 -4.50 16.63 -17.62
CA ASN A 38 -4.40 15.77 -16.46
C ASN A 38 -4.17 16.70 -15.26
N TYR A 39 -5.23 16.99 -14.51
CA TYR A 39 -5.10 17.50 -13.17
C TYR A 39 -4.42 16.37 -12.38
N LEU A 40 -3.10 16.35 -12.42
CA LEU A 40 -2.30 15.64 -11.43
C LEU A 40 -2.58 16.36 -10.12
N ILE A 41 -3.62 15.90 -9.43
CA ILE A 41 -3.91 16.35 -8.08
C ILE A 41 -2.72 15.88 -7.27
N SER A 42 -1.83 16.81 -6.93
CA SER A 42 -0.82 16.61 -5.91
C SER A 42 -1.51 15.97 -4.69
N GLN A 43 -1.13 14.75 -4.37
CA GLN A 43 -1.74 14.00 -3.28
C GLN A 43 -1.15 14.50 -1.96
N GLN A 44 -1.58 15.70 -1.54
CA GLN A 44 -1.18 16.28 -0.26
C GLN A 44 -2.04 15.71 0.87
N ILE A 45 -1.40 15.37 1.98
CA ILE A 45 -2.12 15.03 3.21
C ILE A 45 -2.64 16.31 3.85
N LYS A 46 -3.95 16.48 3.86
CA LYS A 46 -4.66 17.61 4.45
C LYS A 46 -5.43 17.24 5.71
N THR A 47 -5.89 16.02 5.81
CA THR A 47 -6.69 15.52 6.92
C THR A 47 -6.20 14.15 7.36
N VAL A 48 -5.83 14.02 8.63
CA VAL A 48 -5.46 12.76 9.27
C VAL A 48 -6.48 12.44 10.35
N VAL A 49 -7.01 11.23 10.34
CA VAL A 49 -7.82 10.72 11.45
C VAL A 49 -7.00 9.74 12.25
N ILE A 50 -6.92 9.97 13.56
CA ILE A 50 -6.25 9.09 14.51
C ILE A 50 -7.32 8.42 15.36
N ASP A 51 -7.35 7.11 15.29
CA ASP A 51 -8.25 6.27 16.06
C ASP A 51 -7.51 5.68 17.26
N ALA A 52 -7.94 6.04 18.46
CA ALA A 52 -7.49 5.39 19.67
C ALA A 52 -8.39 4.18 19.93
N GLY A 53 -7.84 2.97 19.81
CA GLY A 53 -8.58 1.73 20.03
C GLY A 53 -9.31 1.70 21.36
N HIS A 54 -10.44 0.98 21.42
CA HIS A 54 -11.26 0.78 22.62
C HIS A 54 -11.83 2.08 23.20
N GLY A 55 -12.13 2.12 24.50
CA GLY A 55 -12.62 3.30 25.23
C GLY A 55 -13.95 3.09 25.95
N GLY A 56 -14.20 3.87 27.00
CA GLY A 56 -15.40 3.79 27.84
C GLY A 56 -15.61 2.40 28.43
N LYS A 57 -16.73 1.76 28.06
CA LYS A 57 -17.11 0.40 28.50
C LYS A 57 -16.22 -0.72 27.95
N ASP A 58 -15.40 -0.43 26.93
CA ASP A 58 -14.45 -1.36 26.35
C ASP A 58 -13.03 -1.05 26.83
N PRO A 59 -12.46 -1.83 27.74
CA PRO A 59 -11.10 -1.61 28.25
C PRO A 59 -10.01 -2.02 27.27
N GLY A 60 -10.32 -2.83 26.24
CA GLY A 60 -9.34 -3.58 25.47
C GLY A 60 -8.63 -4.66 26.30
N CYS A 61 -7.48 -5.09 25.85
CA CYS A 61 -6.64 -5.98 26.63
C CYS A 61 -6.00 -5.23 27.83
N HIS A 62 -5.54 -5.98 28.80
CA HIS A 62 -4.88 -5.42 29.99
C HIS A 62 -3.72 -6.31 30.42
N GLY A 63 -2.74 -5.70 31.03
CA GLY A 63 -1.68 -6.36 31.77
C GLY A 63 -2.00 -6.36 33.26
N ASN A 64 -0.96 -6.26 34.12
CA ASN A 64 -1.11 -6.21 35.56
C ASN A 64 -1.54 -4.83 36.07
N PHE A 65 -1.19 -3.73 35.37
CA PHE A 65 -1.45 -2.36 35.81
C PHE A 65 -1.86 -1.39 34.68
N ALA A 66 -1.66 -1.75 33.41
CA ALA A 66 -2.05 -0.95 32.27
C ALA A 66 -3.24 -1.59 31.52
N ASN A 67 -4.15 -0.75 31.00
CA ASN A 67 -5.18 -1.17 30.07
C ASN A 67 -4.97 -0.52 28.70
N GLU A 68 -5.39 -1.21 27.67
CA GLU A 68 -5.17 -0.82 26.29
C GLU A 68 -5.82 0.52 25.96
N LYS A 69 -7.07 0.74 26.35
CA LYS A 69 -7.80 1.98 26.05
C LYS A 69 -7.06 3.24 26.47
N SER A 70 -6.39 3.20 27.64
CA SER A 70 -5.65 4.35 28.19
C SER A 70 -4.31 4.55 27.46
N VAL A 71 -3.63 3.45 27.16
CA VAL A 71 -2.35 3.44 26.43
C VAL A 71 -2.58 3.99 25.01
N CYS A 72 -3.59 3.49 24.31
CA CYS A 72 -3.93 3.93 22.95
C CYS A 72 -4.33 5.40 22.91
N LEU A 73 -5.17 5.85 23.84
CA LEU A 73 -5.58 7.26 23.92
C LEU A 73 -4.39 8.19 24.14
N SER A 74 -3.52 7.84 25.06
CA SER A 74 -2.32 8.65 25.36
C SER A 74 -1.40 8.77 24.13
N MET A 75 -1.15 7.66 23.42
CA MET A 75 -0.32 7.68 22.20
C MET A 75 -0.99 8.45 21.08
N ALA A 76 -2.30 8.29 20.87
CA ALA A 76 -3.06 8.99 19.84
C ALA A 76 -3.01 10.51 20.03
N LEU A 77 -3.24 10.99 21.26
CA LEU A 77 -3.18 12.42 21.59
C LEU A 77 -1.77 12.99 21.40
N LYS A 78 -0.73 12.26 21.80
CA LYS A 78 0.67 12.68 21.62
C LYS A 78 1.03 12.76 20.13
N LEU A 79 0.69 11.74 19.33
CA LEU A 79 0.91 11.73 17.89
C LEU A 79 0.21 12.91 17.21
N GLY A 80 -1.06 13.12 17.51
CA GLY A 80 -1.80 14.23 16.91
C GLY A 80 -1.27 15.60 17.30
N ASN A 81 -0.76 15.75 18.53
CA ASN A 81 -0.10 16.99 18.96
C ASN A 81 1.21 17.24 18.20
N LEU A 82 2.02 16.20 17.94
CA LEU A 82 3.22 16.32 17.12
C LEU A 82 2.88 16.74 15.70
N ILE A 83 1.87 16.12 15.07
CA ILE A 83 1.41 16.49 13.72
C ILE A 83 0.92 17.93 13.69
N LYS A 84 0.03 18.34 14.60
CA LYS A 84 -0.51 19.70 14.68
C LYS A 84 0.58 20.76 14.88
N SER A 85 1.57 20.45 15.72
CA SER A 85 2.67 21.36 16.02
C SER A 85 3.58 21.56 14.81
N LYS A 86 3.94 20.49 14.11
CA LYS A 86 4.86 20.57 12.97
C LYS A 86 4.18 21.01 11.68
N TYR A 87 2.93 20.59 11.49
CA TYR A 87 2.13 20.82 10.28
C TYR A 87 0.77 21.44 10.62
N PRO A 88 0.71 22.72 11.01
CA PRO A 88 -0.55 23.37 11.44
C PRO A 88 -1.61 23.44 10.35
N ALA A 89 -1.24 23.27 9.08
CA ALA A 89 -2.18 23.19 7.95
C ALA A 89 -2.87 21.81 7.85
N ILE A 90 -2.36 20.77 8.51
CA ILE A 90 -2.98 19.44 8.52
C ILE A 90 -4.07 19.41 9.59
N LYS A 91 -5.29 19.10 9.17
CA LYS A 91 -6.41 18.86 10.06
C LYS A 91 -6.26 17.49 10.72
N VAL A 92 -6.05 17.44 12.03
CA VAL A 92 -6.04 16.19 12.82
C VAL A 92 -7.38 16.04 13.52
N ILE A 93 -8.04 14.92 13.29
CA ILE A 93 -9.31 14.52 13.92
C ILE A 93 -9.04 13.24 14.71
N TYR A 94 -9.59 13.15 15.92
CA TYR A 94 -9.57 11.92 16.70
C TYR A 94 -10.95 11.27 16.62
N THR A 95 -11.00 9.93 16.63
CA THR A 95 -12.26 9.21 16.81
C THR A 95 -12.77 9.39 18.23
N ARG A 96 -11.86 9.49 19.19
CA ARG A 96 -12.07 9.91 20.57
C ARG A 96 -10.83 10.64 21.10
N ASP A 97 -11.04 11.63 21.93
CA ASP A 97 -9.99 12.39 22.65
C ASP A 97 -10.14 12.30 24.18
N GLU A 98 -11.12 11.51 24.62
CA GLU A 98 -11.38 11.16 26.02
C GLU A 98 -11.76 9.68 26.18
N ASP A 99 -11.98 9.21 27.41
CA ASP A 99 -12.33 7.79 27.68
C ASP A 99 -13.82 7.53 27.43
N VAL A 100 -14.22 7.54 26.15
CA VAL A 100 -15.57 7.23 25.68
C VAL A 100 -15.56 6.03 24.75
N PHE A 101 -16.67 5.30 24.70
CA PHE A 101 -16.88 4.19 23.79
C PHE A 101 -17.35 4.71 22.43
N ILE A 102 -16.64 4.33 21.37
CA ILE A 102 -17.04 4.61 19.97
C ILE A 102 -17.19 3.26 19.26
N GLU A 103 -18.34 3.05 18.65
CA GLU A 103 -18.62 1.84 17.87
C GLU A 103 -17.66 1.69 16.68
N LEU A 104 -17.33 0.45 16.31
CA LEU A 104 -16.32 0.18 15.25
C LEU A 104 -16.64 0.86 13.93
N ILE A 105 -17.92 0.75 13.48
CA ILE A 105 -18.34 1.35 12.21
C ILE A 105 -18.25 2.88 12.27
N GLU A 106 -18.54 3.48 13.43
CA GLU A 106 -18.50 4.93 13.60
C GLU A 106 -17.10 5.50 13.52
N ARG A 107 -16.08 4.77 13.98
CA ARG A 107 -14.66 5.15 13.80
C ARG A 107 -14.30 5.35 12.32
N ALA A 108 -14.66 4.37 11.48
CA ALA A 108 -14.48 4.47 10.03
C ALA A 108 -15.35 5.56 9.40
N ASN A 109 -16.59 5.73 9.87
CA ASN A 109 -17.51 6.77 9.39
C ASN A 109 -16.99 8.18 9.69
N ILE A 110 -16.39 8.41 10.87
CA ILE A 110 -15.71 9.68 11.21
C ILE A 110 -14.65 10.01 10.15
N ALA A 111 -13.80 9.03 9.81
CA ALA A 111 -12.76 9.22 8.80
C ALA A 111 -13.34 9.47 7.40
N ASN A 112 -14.34 8.69 7.00
CA ASN A 112 -14.99 8.81 5.69
C ASN A 112 -15.71 10.16 5.54
N ARG A 113 -16.48 10.62 6.56
CA ARG A 113 -17.16 11.93 6.55
C ARG A 113 -16.15 13.07 6.51
N ALA A 114 -15.01 12.90 7.18
CA ALA A 114 -13.93 13.89 7.16
C ALA A 114 -13.18 13.91 5.83
N LYS A 115 -13.42 12.94 4.92
CA LYS A 115 -12.62 12.72 3.71
C LYS A 115 -11.13 12.70 4.04
N ALA A 116 -10.78 11.90 5.05
CA ALA A 116 -9.40 11.81 5.52
C ALA A 116 -8.47 11.28 4.42
N ASP A 117 -7.26 11.78 4.40
CA ASP A 117 -6.18 11.32 3.50
C ASP A 117 -5.40 10.15 4.10
N LEU A 118 -5.52 9.96 5.43
CA LEU A 118 -4.89 8.88 6.17
C LEU A 118 -5.68 8.56 7.44
N PHE A 119 -5.88 7.27 7.71
CA PHE A 119 -6.47 6.75 8.94
C PHE A 119 -5.44 5.92 9.71
N ILE A 120 -5.19 6.29 10.96
CA ILE A 120 -4.20 5.65 11.85
C ILE A 120 -4.91 5.11 13.08
N CYS A 121 -5.10 3.79 13.14
CA CYS A 121 -5.68 3.11 14.30
C CYS A 121 -4.55 2.58 15.19
N ILE A 122 -4.61 2.89 16.49
CA ILE A 122 -3.57 2.57 17.47
C ILE A 122 -4.13 1.61 18.50
N HIS A 123 -3.49 0.45 18.65
CA HIS A 123 -3.79 -0.65 19.56
C HIS A 123 -2.56 -1.13 20.31
N ALA A 124 -2.77 -1.98 21.29
CA ALA A 124 -1.74 -2.75 21.98
C ALA A 124 -2.20 -4.20 22.14
N ASN A 125 -1.43 -5.11 21.59
CA ASN A 125 -1.74 -6.52 21.44
C ASN A 125 -1.79 -7.29 22.77
N ALA A 126 -2.38 -8.48 22.70
CA ALA A 126 -2.35 -9.48 23.77
C ALA A 126 -2.07 -10.87 23.17
N ALA A 127 -1.18 -11.61 23.84
CA ALA A 127 -0.89 -13.01 23.51
C ALA A 127 -0.28 -13.70 24.73
N SER A 128 0.54 -14.74 24.55
CA SER A 128 1.31 -15.32 25.65
C SER A 128 2.27 -14.29 26.28
N GLU A 129 2.63 -14.46 27.54
CA GLU A 129 3.57 -13.58 28.26
C GLU A 129 4.95 -13.47 27.57
N ALA A 130 5.31 -14.43 26.76
CA ALA A 130 6.56 -14.42 25.99
C ALA A 130 6.48 -13.56 24.71
N ALA A 131 5.29 -13.16 24.26
CA ALA A 131 5.11 -12.36 23.06
C ALA A 131 5.57 -10.91 23.29
N TYR A 132 6.29 -10.34 22.30
CA TYR A 132 6.79 -8.96 22.36
C TYR A 132 7.01 -8.42 20.94
N GLY A 133 7.19 -7.09 20.85
CA GLY A 133 7.46 -6.39 19.58
C GLY A 133 6.25 -5.73 18.97
N THR A 134 6.45 -5.11 17.82
CA THR A 134 5.42 -4.33 17.09
C THR A 134 5.01 -5.02 15.79
N GLU A 135 3.76 -4.89 15.42
CA GLU A 135 3.24 -5.32 14.13
C GLU A 135 2.24 -4.28 13.60
N THR A 136 2.18 -4.12 12.28
CA THR A 136 1.23 -3.19 11.66
C THR A 136 0.37 -3.93 10.65
N TYR A 137 -0.94 -3.77 10.78
CA TYR A 137 -1.91 -4.42 9.92
C TYR A 137 -2.48 -3.47 8.87
N VAL A 138 -2.69 -4.00 7.68
CA VAL A 138 -3.52 -3.42 6.61
C VAL A 138 -4.66 -4.36 6.29
N LEU A 139 -5.71 -3.85 5.63
CA LEU A 139 -6.83 -4.69 5.22
C LEU A 139 -6.37 -5.79 4.27
N GLY A 140 -6.77 -7.02 4.55
CA GLY A 140 -6.51 -8.14 3.66
C GLY A 140 -6.84 -9.50 4.26
N LEU A 141 -6.44 -10.54 3.56
CA LEU A 141 -6.59 -11.90 4.05
C LEU A 141 -5.47 -12.21 5.05
N HIS A 142 -5.86 -12.78 6.18
CA HIS A 142 -4.88 -13.31 7.13
C HIS A 142 -4.14 -14.50 6.52
N ARG A 143 -2.85 -14.62 6.81
CA ARG A 143 -1.99 -15.72 6.34
C ARG A 143 -1.73 -16.77 7.41
N THR A 144 -2.00 -16.44 8.67
CA THR A 144 -1.79 -17.32 9.82
C THR A 144 -2.98 -17.23 10.77
N GLU A 145 -3.19 -18.30 11.55
CA GLU A 145 -4.19 -18.33 12.60
C GLU A 145 -3.99 -17.21 13.63
N ALA A 146 -2.74 -16.90 13.97
CA ALA A 146 -2.45 -15.79 14.89
C ALA A 146 -2.94 -14.43 14.37
N GLN A 147 -2.81 -14.15 13.06
CA GLN A 147 -3.35 -12.93 12.46
C GLN A 147 -4.88 -12.90 12.49
N GLN A 148 -5.51 -14.05 12.25
CA GLN A 148 -6.95 -14.21 12.34
C GLN A 148 -7.45 -13.93 13.77
N GLN A 149 -6.82 -14.52 14.77
CA GLN A 149 -7.16 -14.35 16.18
C GLN A 149 -7.08 -12.87 16.62
N VAL A 150 -6.08 -12.12 16.16
CA VAL A 150 -6.01 -10.68 16.44
C VAL A 150 -7.22 -9.94 15.84
N ALA A 151 -7.53 -10.16 14.55
CA ALA A 151 -8.66 -9.52 13.91
C ALA A 151 -10.02 -9.92 14.55
N GLU A 152 -10.19 -11.19 14.91
CA GLU A 152 -11.40 -11.67 15.60
C GLU A 152 -11.56 -11.01 16.96
N ARG A 153 -10.49 -10.85 17.73
CA ARG A 153 -10.50 -10.18 19.03
C ARG A 153 -10.92 -8.71 18.88
N GLU A 154 -10.32 -7.99 17.94
CA GLU A 154 -10.66 -6.58 17.70
C GLU A 154 -12.07 -6.41 17.13
N ASN A 155 -12.54 -7.32 16.30
CA ASN A 155 -13.92 -7.30 15.80
C ASN A 155 -14.95 -7.72 16.86
N ALA A 156 -14.57 -8.49 17.89
CA ALA A 156 -15.48 -8.96 18.95
C ALA A 156 -16.11 -7.82 19.78
N ILE A 157 -15.52 -6.64 19.76
CA ILE A 157 -16.05 -5.41 20.38
C ILE A 157 -17.48 -5.09 19.96
N ILE A 158 -17.89 -5.52 18.78
CA ILE A 158 -19.27 -5.41 18.28
C ILE A 158 -20.30 -5.92 19.31
N ALA A 159 -19.96 -6.94 20.07
CA ALA A 159 -20.86 -7.48 21.11
C ALA A 159 -21.14 -6.50 22.26
N LEU A 160 -20.32 -5.48 22.45
CA LEU A 160 -20.48 -4.41 23.44
C LEU A 160 -21.36 -3.25 22.92
N GLU A 161 -21.68 -3.20 21.64
CA GLU A 161 -22.54 -2.17 21.05
C GLU A 161 -23.99 -2.36 21.47
N ASP A 162 -24.77 -1.28 21.47
CA ASP A 162 -26.13 -1.28 22.01
C ASP A 162 -27.07 -2.23 21.24
N ASP A 163 -26.88 -2.37 19.92
CA ASP A 163 -27.61 -3.31 19.06
C ASP A 163 -26.98 -4.70 19.00
N LYS A 164 -25.92 -4.94 19.81
CA LYS A 164 -25.15 -6.19 19.84
C LYS A 164 -24.67 -6.65 18.47
N GLY A 165 -24.38 -5.68 17.60
CA GLY A 165 -23.84 -5.94 16.28
C GLY A 165 -24.88 -6.18 15.19
N ALA A 166 -26.17 -5.97 15.45
CA ALA A 166 -27.22 -6.20 14.44
C ALA A 166 -26.99 -5.47 13.12
N LYS A 167 -26.41 -4.25 13.16
CA LYS A 167 -26.05 -3.45 11.97
C LYS A 167 -24.91 -4.03 11.14
N TYR A 168 -24.19 -5.03 11.65
CA TYR A 168 -23.09 -5.70 10.93
C TYR A 168 -23.53 -6.96 10.21
N ASN A 169 -24.79 -7.41 10.37
CA ASN A 169 -25.29 -8.64 9.75
C ASN A 169 -25.20 -8.64 8.21
N GLU A 170 -25.20 -7.44 7.60
CA GLU A 170 -25.07 -7.26 6.15
C GLU A 170 -23.59 -7.09 5.70
N ILE A 171 -22.65 -7.08 6.64
CA ILE A 171 -21.23 -6.92 6.32
C ILE A 171 -20.61 -8.30 6.11
N ASP A 172 -20.28 -8.58 4.88
CA ASP A 172 -19.57 -9.79 4.50
C ASP A 172 -18.06 -9.58 4.66
N LEU A 173 -17.45 -10.34 5.57
CA LEU A 173 -15.99 -10.42 5.77
C LEU A 173 -15.42 -11.76 5.27
N SER A 174 -16.17 -12.45 4.39
CA SER A 174 -15.66 -13.64 3.72
C SER A 174 -14.40 -13.34 2.90
N THR A 175 -13.65 -14.39 2.61
CA THR A 175 -12.45 -14.30 1.76
C THR A 175 -12.73 -13.56 0.46
N ASP A 176 -13.84 -13.89 -0.22
CA ASP A 176 -14.21 -13.27 -1.50
C ASP A 176 -14.54 -11.79 -1.34
N ALA A 177 -15.30 -11.42 -0.31
CA ALA A 177 -15.65 -10.04 -0.03
C ALA A 177 -14.41 -9.18 0.29
N ILE A 178 -13.46 -9.72 1.06
CA ILE A 178 -12.19 -9.04 1.36
C ILE A 178 -11.36 -8.86 0.09
N ILE A 179 -11.26 -9.87 -0.77
CA ILE A 179 -10.54 -9.76 -2.05
C ILE A 179 -11.17 -8.69 -2.94
N ILE A 180 -12.49 -8.70 -3.12
CA ILE A 180 -13.20 -7.69 -3.89
C ILE A 180 -12.93 -6.29 -3.32
N ARG A 181 -12.98 -6.15 -2.00
CA ARG A 181 -12.71 -4.88 -1.33
C ARG A 181 -11.27 -4.41 -1.54
N GLN A 182 -10.28 -5.29 -1.47
CA GLN A 182 -8.89 -4.97 -1.78
C GLN A 182 -8.72 -4.51 -3.22
N LEU A 183 -9.38 -5.16 -4.18
CA LEU A 183 -9.33 -4.75 -5.59
C LEU A 183 -9.95 -3.35 -5.79
N GLN A 184 -11.09 -3.06 -5.16
CA GLN A 184 -11.74 -1.75 -5.20
C GLN A 184 -10.87 -0.64 -4.60
N LEU A 185 -10.10 -0.95 -3.57
CA LEU A 185 -9.28 -0.01 -2.81
C LEU A 185 -7.78 -0.17 -3.07
N LYS A 186 -7.39 -0.79 -4.19
CA LYS A 186 -5.98 -1.14 -4.47
C LYS A 186 -5.01 0.02 -4.24
N VAL A 187 -5.32 1.21 -4.74
CA VAL A 187 -4.46 2.41 -4.55
C VAL A 187 -4.29 2.74 -3.06
N PHE A 188 -5.37 2.67 -2.29
CA PHE A 188 -5.31 2.93 -0.85
C PHE A 188 -4.57 1.83 -0.10
N LEU A 189 -4.68 0.58 -0.55
CA LEU A 189 -3.94 -0.54 0.04
C LEU A 189 -2.44 -0.38 -0.17
N ASP A 190 -2.00 -0.02 -1.36
CA ASP A 190 -0.58 0.20 -1.66
C ASP A 190 0.00 1.32 -0.77
N HIS A 191 -0.74 2.42 -0.60
CA HIS A 191 -0.38 3.50 0.31
C HIS A 191 -0.42 3.10 1.79
N SER A 192 -1.36 2.23 2.18
CA SER A 192 -1.43 1.66 3.54
C SER A 192 -0.20 0.82 3.85
N ILE A 193 0.20 -0.06 2.91
CA ILE A 193 1.40 -0.88 3.04
C ILE A 193 2.64 0.00 3.15
N LEU A 194 2.78 1.00 2.27
CA LEU A 194 3.90 1.94 2.30
C LEU A 194 4.03 2.63 3.66
N PHE A 195 2.93 3.10 4.24
CA PHE A 195 2.94 3.73 5.56
C PHE A 195 3.26 2.71 6.67
N ALA A 196 2.67 1.52 6.62
CA ALA A 196 2.93 0.44 7.58
C ALA A 196 4.42 0.03 7.60
N GLU A 197 5.08 -0.02 6.45
CA GLU A 197 6.51 -0.29 6.35
C GLU A 197 7.36 0.81 6.98
N LYS A 198 7.00 2.09 6.80
CA LYS A 198 7.70 3.19 7.47
C LYS A 198 7.55 3.10 8.98
N LEU A 199 6.36 2.72 9.50
CA LEU A 199 6.12 2.49 10.92
C LEU A 199 7.03 1.37 11.46
N GLN A 200 7.03 0.20 10.84
CA GLN A 200 7.83 -0.93 11.29
C GLN A 200 9.34 -0.64 11.21
N ALA A 201 9.79 0.08 10.19
CA ALA A 201 11.19 0.49 10.07
C ALA A 201 11.64 1.41 11.23
N GLU A 202 10.79 2.38 11.65
CA GLU A 202 11.13 3.26 12.77
C GLU A 202 11.07 2.52 14.11
N PHE A 203 10.11 1.64 14.31
CA PHE A 203 10.04 0.78 15.51
C PHE A 203 11.29 -0.11 15.63
N LYS A 204 11.67 -0.77 14.53
CA LYS A 204 12.89 -1.59 14.47
C LYS A 204 14.15 -0.79 14.77
N LYS A 205 14.28 0.39 14.17
CA LYS A 205 15.44 1.29 14.39
C LYS A 205 15.56 1.72 15.85
N PHE A 206 14.45 1.89 16.55
CA PHE A 206 14.41 2.20 17.97
C PHE A 206 14.77 1.00 18.87
N GLY A 207 14.83 -0.21 18.30
CA GLY A 207 15.12 -1.45 19.00
C GLY A 207 13.92 -2.30 19.40
N ARG A 208 12.72 -1.98 18.85
CA ARG A 208 11.55 -2.85 18.99
C ARG A 208 11.73 -4.08 18.11
N PHE A 209 11.26 -5.23 18.59
CA PHE A 209 11.23 -6.42 17.73
C PHE A 209 10.20 -6.22 16.62
N ASP A 210 10.67 -6.29 15.37
CA ASP A 210 9.87 -6.10 14.18
C ASP A 210 9.14 -7.40 13.82
N ARG A 211 7.83 -7.42 14.00
CA ARG A 211 6.96 -8.55 13.61
C ARG A 211 6.39 -8.37 12.21
N GLY A 212 6.73 -7.27 11.54
CA GLY A 212 6.43 -6.97 10.15
C GLY A 212 5.05 -6.36 9.90
N VAL A 213 4.82 -6.08 8.62
CA VAL A 213 3.53 -5.67 8.07
C VAL A 213 2.70 -6.91 7.78
N LYS A 214 1.45 -6.91 8.22
CA LYS A 214 0.54 -8.05 8.14
C LYS A 214 -0.80 -7.66 7.52
N GLN A 215 -1.58 -8.65 7.17
CA GLN A 215 -2.94 -8.46 6.62
C GLN A 215 -3.94 -9.24 7.46
N ALA A 216 -5.10 -8.64 7.72
CA ALA A 216 -6.24 -9.34 8.30
C ALA A 216 -7.55 -8.57 8.07
N GLY A 217 -8.68 -9.23 8.35
CA GLY A 217 -10.03 -8.72 8.12
C GLY A 217 -10.54 -7.84 9.26
N PHE A 218 -9.85 -6.76 9.57
CA PHE A 218 -10.32 -5.78 10.56
C PHE A 218 -11.49 -4.97 10.01
N LEU A 219 -12.62 -5.00 10.70
CA LEU A 219 -13.83 -4.29 10.28
C LEU A 219 -13.62 -2.78 10.20
N VAL A 220 -12.87 -2.20 11.13
CA VAL A 220 -12.56 -0.78 11.12
C VAL A 220 -11.81 -0.36 9.86
N LEU A 221 -10.89 -1.21 9.34
CA LEU A 221 -10.16 -0.96 8.10
C LEU A 221 -10.99 -1.28 6.86
N TYR A 222 -11.87 -2.30 6.93
CA TYR A 222 -12.74 -2.68 5.82
C TYR A 222 -13.68 -1.55 5.39
N LYS A 223 -14.13 -0.72 6.33
CA LYS A 223 -15.08 0.36 6.09
C LYS A 223 -14.44 1.68 5.68
N THR A 224 -13.13 1.85 5.83
CA THR A 224 -12.43 3.09 5.41
C THR A 224 -12.33 3.20 3.89
N THR A 225 -12.27 4.45 3.39
CA THR A 225 -12.14 4.79 1.97
C THR A 225 -10.91 5.65 1.69
N MET A 226 -9.86 5.44 2.47
CA MET A 226 -8.54 6.09 2.36
C MET A 226 -7.44 5.09 2.80
N PRO A 227 -6.15 5.40 2.59
CA PRO A 227 -5.05 4.67 3.21
C PRO A 227 -5.26 4.52 4.71
N SER A 228 -5.16 3.28 5.22
CA SER A 228 -5.50 2.98 6.61
C SER A 228 -4.66 1.83 7.17
N VAL A 229 -4.21 2.00 8.41
CA VAL A 229 -3.42 1.01 9.15
C VAL A 229 -3.96 0.81 10.55
N LEU A 230 -3.75 -0.39 11.10
CA LEU A 230 -3.91 -0.70 12.53
C LEU A 230 -2.55 -1.10 13.09
N ILE A 231 -2.10 -0.37 14.10
CA ILE A 231 -0.77 -0.51 14.69
C ILE A 231 -0.90 -1.21 16.03
N GLU A 232 -0.30 -2.38 16.14
CA GLU A 232 -0.08 -3.07 17.41
C GLU A 232 1.26 -2.65 17.99
N THR A 233 1.21 -1.78 18.97
CA THR A 233 2.39 -1.09 19.52
C THR A 233 3.24 -1.94 20.44
N GLY A 234 2.77 -3.13 20.83
CA GLY A 234 3.41 -4.11 21.70
C GLY A 234 2.39 -4.99 22.37
N PHE A 235 2.80 -5.81 23.32
CA PHE A 235 1.96 -6.80 23.99
C PHE A 235 1.78 -6.46 25.47
N LEU A 236 0.61 -6.01 25.89
CA LEU A 236 0.35 -5.67 27.31
C LEU A 236 0.39 -6.89 28.24
N THR A 237 0.22 -8.09 27.70
CA THR A 237 0.37 -9.35 28.45
C THR A 237 1.82 -9.70 28.79
N ASN A 238 2.81 -9.04 28.16
CA ASN A 238 4.22 -9.18 28.49
C ASN A 238 4.65 -8.12 29.50
N THR A 239 5.18 -8.52 30.64
CA THR A 239 5.53 -7.62 31.75
C THR A 239 6.50 -6.49 31.34
N ASN A 240 7.48 -6.75 30.48
CA ASN A 240 8.44 -5.72 30.05
C ASN A 240 7.81 -4.75 29.03
N GLU A 241 7.00 -5.26 28.12
CA GLU A 241 6.22 -4.46 27.19
C GLU A 241 5.20 -3.57 27.93
N GLU A 242 4.49 -4.14 28.90
CA GLU A 242 3.56 -3.39 29.74
C GLU A 242 4.24 -2.25 30.49
N LYS A 243 5.42 -2.49 31.11
CA LYS A 243 6.19 -1.43 31.77
C LYS A 243 6.57 -0.31 30.83
N PHE A 244 6.93 -0.64 29.60
CA PHE A 244 7.26 0.33 28.56
C PHE A 244 6.01 1.09 28.08
N LEU A 245 4.98 0.38 27.59
CA LEU A 245 3.76 0.96 27.04
C LEU A 245 2.91 1.69 28.08
N GLY A 246 2.91 1.24 29.33
CA GLY A 246 2.21 1.88 30.44
C GLY A 246 2.92 3.14 30.96
N SER A 247 4.19 3.38 30.59
CA SER A 247 4.94 4.56 31.01
C SER A 247 4.71 5.75 30.08
N THR A 248 4.71 6.96 30.66
CA THR A 248 4.62 8.22 29.87
C THR A 248 5.75 8.32 28.85
N THR A 249 6.97 7.90 29.19
CA THR A 249 8.13 7.92 28.30
C THR A 249 7.95 6.95 27.15
N GLY A 250 7.52 5.71 27.42
CA GLY A 250 7.29 4.72 26.37
C GLY A 250 6.21 5.15 25.38
N GLN A 251 5.10 5.70 25.89
CA GLN A 251 4.03 6.26 25.07
C GLN A 251 4.49 7.45 24.23
N SER A 252 5.35 8.32 24.78
CA SER A 252 5.92 9.45 24.04
C SER A 252 6.88 8.98 22.94
N ASN A 253 7.74 8.00 23.26
CA ASN A 253 8.64 7.41 22.27
C ASN A 253 7.86 6.76 21.11
N MET A 254 6.82 5.97 21.41
CA MET A 254 6.00 5.35 20.38
C MET A 254 5.30 6.39 19.52
N ALA A 255 4.75 7.45 20.10
CA ALA A 255 4.12 8.55 19.36
C ALA A 255 5.13 9.28 18.46
N GLU A 256 6.36 9.51 18.93
CA GLU A 256 7.43 10.14 18.15
C GLU A 256 7.85 9.25 16.96
N LEU A 257 8.00 7.94 17.17
CA LEU A 257 8.31 7.01 16.08
C LEU A 257 7.21 6.96 15.01
N MET A 258 5.94 6.94 15.45
CA MET A 258 4.80 7.04 14.53
C MET A 258 4.79 8.37 13.78
N PHE A 259 5.17 9.45 14.42
CA PHE A 259 5.29 10.77 13.79
C PHE A 259 6.42 10.80 12.75
N ILE A 260 7.60 10.28 13.06
CA ILE A 260 8.72 10.17 12.09
C ILE A 260 8.32 9.32 10.88
N ALA A 261 7.62 8.21 11.11
CA ALA A 261 7.10 7.38 10.02
C ALA A 261 6.09 8.14 9.15
N PHE A 262 5.20 8.93 9.78
CA PHE A 262 4.26 9.80 9.09
C PHE A 262 4.98 10.86 8.23
N GLU A 263 6.01 11.53 8.74
CA GLU A 263 6.80 12.49 7.97
C GLU A 263 7.45 11.85 6.74
N LYS A 264 8.06 10.68 6.90
CA LYS A 264 8.67 9.93 5.80
C LYS A 264 7.65 9.51 4.75
N TYR A 265 6.49 9.03 5.18
CA TYR A 265 5.40 8.67 4.27
C TYR A 265 4.88 9.91 3.53
N ARG A 266 4.59 10.99 4.25
CA ARG A 266 4.12 12.25 3.68
C ARG A 266 5.09 12.78 2.62
N ASN A 267 6.38 12.87 2.93
CA ASN A 267 7.40 13.36 2.00
C ASN A 267 7.44 12.49 0.73
N LEU A 268 7.35 11.16 0.85
CA LEU A 268 7.35 10.26 -0.31
C LEU A 268 6.17 10.48 -1.26
N ILE A 269 4.98 10.79 -0.74
CA ILE A 269 3.81 11.01 -1.61
C ILE A 269 3.77 12.44 -2.14
N GLU A 270 4.28 13.43 -1.40
CA GLU A 270 4.36 14.82 -1.84
C GLU A 270 5.52 15.06 -2.83
N ASP A 271 6.72 14.49 -2.60
CA ASP A 271 7.87 14.59 -3.52
C ASP A 271 7.57 13.93 -4.88
N LYS A 272 6.85 12.81 -4.91
CA LYS A 272 6.40 12.22 -6.18
C LYS A 272 5.46 13.12 -6.96
N SER A 273 4.71 13.99 -6.30
CA SER A 273 3.83 14.95 -6.94
C SER A 273 4.60 16.14 -7.52
N THR A 274 5.67 16.62 -6.88
CA THR A 274 6.49 17.73 -7.36
C THR A 274 7.36 17.33 -8.56
N VAL A 275 7.88 16.11 -8.59
CA VAL A 275 8.65 15.58 -9.73
C VAL A 275 7.77 15.46 -10.99
N GLN A 276 6.46 15.24 -10.85
CA GLN A 276 5.54 15.22 -11.99
C GLN A 276 5.13 16.63 -12.46
N ASP A 277 5.13 17.63 -11.59
CA ASP A 277 4.84 19.02 -11.97
C ASP A 277 6.02 19.73 -12.66
N GLU A 278 7.26 19.32 -12.41
CA GLU A 278 8.47 19.85 -13.07
C GLU A 278 8.76 19.23 -14.44
N ILE A 279 8.06 18.15 -14.84
CA ILE A 279 8.15 17.57 -16.18
C ILE A 279 7.22 18.34 -17.16
N LYS A 280 7.41 19.65 -17.25
CA LYS A 280 7.11 20.43 -18.47
C LYS A 280 8.42 20.75 -19.19
N THR A 281 8.83 19.74 -20.02
CA THR A 281 9.85 19.80 -21.06
C THR A 281 11.27 20.27 -20.66
N PRO A 282 12.33 19.59 -21.04
CA PRO A 282 12.50 18.96 -22.34
C PRO A 282 12.62 17.42 -22.23
N VAL A 283 12.33 16.77 -23.34
CA VAL A 283 12.78 15.41 -23.63
C VAL A 283 14.31 15.38 -23.44
N LEU A 284 14.73 15.02 -22.26
CA LEU A 284 16.04 14.47 -22.04
C LEU A 284 15.82 12.97 -22.16
N GLU A 285 16.38 12.42 -23.22
CA GLU A 285 16.62 11.00 -23.34
C GLU A 285 17.06 10.50 -21.97
N ASP A 286 16.37 9.45 -21.45
CA ASP A 286 16.84 8.71 -20.29
C ASP A 286 18.34 8.51 -20.48
N PRO A 287 19.19 8.76 -19.48
CA PRO A 287 20.53 8.27 -19.56
C PRO A 287 20.37 6.76 -19.71
N VAL A 288 20.67 6.26 -20.89
CA VAL A 288 20.97 4.86 -21.12
C VAL A 288 22.12 4.57 -20.17
N ILE A 289 21.78 4.13 -18.96
CA ILE A 289 22.74 3.42 -18.14
C ILE A 289 22.95 2.13 -18.91
N ASP A 290 23.97 2.17 -19.74
CA ASP A 290 24.55 1.01 -20.39
C ASP A 290 25.06 0.09 -19.26
N ILE A 291 24.10 -0.63 -18.67
CA ILE A 291 24.46 -1.75 -17.79
C ILE A 291 24.98 -2.79 -18.77
N ASN A 292 26.29 -2.98 -18.75
CA ASN A 292 26.99 -4.05 -19.41
C ASN A 292 26.44 -5.42 -18.99
N THR A 293 25.24 -5.76 -19.49
CA THR A 293 24.58 -7.06 -19.26
C THR A 293 24.77 -8.02 -20.43
N GLU A 294 25.62 -7.70 -21.40
CA GLU A 294 25.86 -8.62 -22.52
C GLU A 294 26.50 -9.94 -22.08
N ASN A 295 27.23 -9.98 -20.97
CA ASN A 295 27.81 -11.23 -20.49
C ASN A 295 26.90 -12.04 -19.54
N ASP A 296 25.97 -11.39 -18.83
CA ASP A 296 25.13 -12.07 -17.83
C ASP A 296 23.95 -12.86 -18.43
N ASN A 297 23.69 -12.73 -19.72
CA ASN A 297 22.60 -13.39 -20.42
C ASN A 297 23.04 -14.46 -21.43
N LYS A 298 24.34 -14.75 -21.55
CA LYS A 298 24.84 -15.84 -22.41
C LYS A 298 24.84 -17.17 -21.68
N GLY A 299 24.33 -18.21 -22.32
CA GLY A 299 24.26 -19.56 -21.77
C GLY A 299 22.99 -19.79 -20.94
N LEU A 300 23.07 -20.80 -20.07
CA LEU A 300 21.99 -21.13 -19.14
C LEU A 300 22.18 -20.36 -17.83
N VAL A 301 21.18 -19.56 -17.44
CA VAL A 301 21.20 -18.78 -16.21
C VAL A 301 19.93 -19.02 -15.41
N PHE A 302 20.08 -19.32 -14.11
CA PHE A 302 18.97 -19.32 -13.17
C PHE A 302 18.91 -17.97 -12.43
N ARG A 303 17.70 -17.50 -12.14
CA ARG A 303 17.41 -16.31 -11.34
C ARG A 303 16.28 -16.61 -10.36
N VAL A 304 16.02 -15.74 -9.41
CA VAL A 304 14.87 -15.86 -8.51
C VAL A 304 13.87 -14.75 -8.83
N GLN A 305 12.68 -15.11 -9.31
CA GLN A 305 11.60 -14.15 -9.49
C GLN A 305 11.00 -13.82 -8.13
N ILE A 306 10.87 -12.52 -7.84
CA ILE A 306 10.40 -11.98 -6.56
C ILE A 306 9.09 -11.19 -6.69
N GLU A 307 8.78 -10.71 -7.91
CA GLU A 307 7.58 -9.90 -8.12
C GLU A 307 7.04 -10.04 -9.56
N SER A 308 5.74 -9.75 -9.74
CA SER A 308 5.12 -9.60 -11.05
C SER A 308 4.01 -8.54 -11.01
N SER A 309 3.84 -7.79 -12.11
CA SER A 309 2.86 -6.70 -12.18
C SER A 309 2.34 -6.52 -13.60
N GLU A 310 1.08 -6.12 -13.77
CA GLU A 310 0.53 -5.73 -15.06
C GLU A 310 1.11 -4.40 -15.56
N ASN A 311 1.51 -3.52 -14.63
CA ASN A 311 2.17 -2.27 -14.92
C ASN A 311 3.65 -2.36 -14.60
N LYS A 312 4.47 -1.64 -15.37
CA LYS A 312 5.91 -1.54 -15.10
C LYS A 312 6.13 -0.90 -13.73
N LEU A 313 6.89 -1.59 -12.86
CA LEU A 313 7.28 -1.07 -11.55
C LEU A 313 8.61 -0.33 -11.69
N PRO A 314 8.77 0.84 -11.05
CA PRO A 314 10.05 1.54 -11.04
C PRO A 314 11.09 0.75 -10.24
N PHE A 315 12.38 0.86 -10.58
CA PHE A 315 13.45 0.22 -9.80
C PHE A 315 13.56 0.75 -8.37
N SER A 316 12.95 1.90 -8.06
CA SER A 316 12.76 2.41 -6.70
C SER A 316 11.58 1.75 -5.95
N TYR A 317 10.95 0.73 -6.55
CA TYR A 317 9.91 -0.04 -5.87
C TYR A 317 10.46 -0.66 -4.60
N TYR A 318 9.76 -0.51 -3.49
CA TYR A 318 10.25 -0.82 -2.15
C TYR A 318 10.79 -2.26 -1.98
N LYS A 319 10.22 -3.24 -2.69
CA LYS A 319 10.73 -4.62 -2.68
C LYS A 319 12.03 -4.80 -3.46
N PHE A 320 12.48 -3.78 -4.17
CA PHE A 320 13.72 -3.81 -4.94
C PHE A 320 14.88 -3.12 -4.22
N GLU A 321 14.61 -2.52 -3.05
CA GLU A 321 15.63 -1.78 -2.28
C GLU A 321 16.82 -2.70 -1.93
N ASN A 322 18.02 -2.27 -2.31
CA ASN A 322 19.27 -3.02 -2.16
C ASN A 322 19.35 -4.37 -2.92
N LEU A 323 18.53 -4.53 -3.96
CA LEU A 323 18.56 -5.69 -4.85
C LEU A 323 18.95 -5.25 -6.27
N ASP A 324 19.80 -6.04 -6.91
CA ASP A 324 20.05 -5.93 -8.34
C ASP A 324 18.94 -6.67 -9.08
N VAL A 325 18.01 -5.90 -9.68
CA VAL A 325 16.76 -6.41 -10.23
C VAL A 325 16.82 -6.49 -11.75
N PHE A 326 16.59 -7.68 -12.28
CA PHE A 326 16.40 -7.95 -13.70
C PHE A 326 14.92 -7.99 -14.06
N GLU A 327 14.49 -7.15 -15.00
CA GLU A 327 13.11 -7.08 -15.49
C GLU A 327 12.96 -7.84 -16.82
N TYR A 328 11.87 -8.60 -16.97
CA TYR A 328 11.45 -9.14 -18.26
C TYR A 328 9.92 -9.14 -18.38
N SER A 329 9.41 -9.28 -19.61
CA SER A 329 7.96 -9.32 -19.88
C SER A 329 7.55 -10.68 -20.40
N GLU A 330 6.46 -11.23 -19.87
CA GLU A 330 5.84 -12.46 -20.35
C GLU A 330 4.33 -12.41 -20.12
N ASN A 331 3.53 -12.77 -21.10
CA ASN A 331 2.05 -12.80 -21.03
C ASN A 331 1.43 -11.47 -20.59
N LYS A 332 1.93 -10.35 -21.10
CA LYS A 332 1.51 -8.97 -20.74
C LYS A 332 1.75 -8.60 -19.27
N MET A 333 2.60 -9.33 -18.57
CA MET A 333 3.03 -9.04 -17.22
C MET A 333 4.50 -8.67 -17.20
N TYR A 334 4.86 -7.66 -16.43
CA TYR A 334 6.24 -7.38 -16.05
C TYR A 334 6.63 -8.29 -14.89
N LYS A 335 7.81 -8.87 -14.96
CA LYS A 335 8.34 -9.82 -13.97
C LYS A 335 9.73 -9.38 -13.56
N TYR A 336 10.01 -9.48 -12.27
CA TYR A 336 11.20 -8.95 -11.64
C TYR A 336 11.95 -10.07 -10.94
N CYS A 337 13.21 -10.24 -11.32
CA CYS A 337 14.09 -11.30 -10.82
C CYS A 337 15.34 -10.72 -10.19
N VAL A 338 15.94 -11.48 -9.29
CA VAL A 338 17.22 -11.14 -8.63
C VAL A 338 18.17 -12.31 -8.67
N GLY A 339 19.46 -11.99 -8.54
CA GLY A 339 20.54 -12.97 -8.57
C GLY A 339 20.83 -13.50 -9.99
N VAL A 340 22.06 -13.88 -10.20
CA VAL A 340 22.57 -14.48 -11.45
C VAL A 340 23.31 -15.75 -11.08
N PHE A 341 22.80 -16.90 -11.52
CA PHE A 341 23.34 -18.22 -11.18
C PHE A 341 23.60 -19.00 -12.48
N PRO A 342 24.74 -18.81 -13.15
CA PRO A 342 25.08 -19.53 -14.37
C PRO A 342 25.21 -21.02 -14.09
N ASP A 343 24.44 -21.85 -14.78
CA ASP A 343 24.43 -23.33 -14.68
C ASP A 343 24.23 -23.87 -13.23
N ASP A 344 23.90 -23.01 -12.25
CA ASP A 344 23.84 -23.33 -10.82
C ASP A 344 22.40 -23.21 -10.26
N ILE A 345 21.64 -24.28 -10.42
CA ILE A 345 20.28 -24.35 -9.87
C ILE A 345 20.26 -24.40 -8.33
N GLU A 346 21.28 -25.02 -7.70
CA GLU A 346 21.31 -25.15 -6.25
C GLU A 346 21.63 -23.80 -5.59
N GLY A 347 22.53 -23.02 -6.16
CA GLY A 347 22.76 -21.62 -5.74
C GLY A 347 21.50 -20.79 -5.85
N ALA A 348 20.73 -20.89 -6.95
CA ALA A 348 19.46 -20.22 -7.12
C ALA A 348 18.41 -20.64 -6.07
N LYS A 349 18.33 -21.95 -5.75
CA LYS A 349 17.42 -22.46 -4.70
C LYS A 349 17.80 -21.94 -3.31
N ASN A 350 19.08 -21.93 -2.98
CA ASN A 350 19.56 -21.41 -1.70
C ASN A 350 19.25 -19.91 -1.58
N HIS A 351 19.49 -19.15 -2.65
CA HIS A 351 19.15 -17.73 -2.69
C HIS A 351 17.63 -17.51 -2.55
N LYS A 352 16.81 -18.32 -3.22
CA LYS A 352 15.36 -18.30 -3.03
C LYS A 352 14.97 -18.52 -1.56
N ASN A 353 15.57 -19.50 -0.88
CA ASN A 353 15.26 -19.76 0.53
C ASN A 353 15.64 -18.56 1.42
N THR A 354 16.79 -17.93 1.19
CA THR A 354 17.21 -16.69 1.87
C THR A 354 16.21 -15.55 1.62
N LEU A 355 15.65 -15.44 0.42
CA LEU A 355 14.64 -14.43 0.09
C LEU A 355 13.31 -14.72 0.78
N LEU A 356 12.90 -15.98 0.87
CA LEU A 356 11.71 -16.37 1.64
C LEU A 356 11.85 -15.99 3.11
N GLU A 357 13.02 -16.21 3.73
CA GLU A 357 13.33 -15.78 5.10
C GLU A 357 13.29 -14.25 5.27
N LYS A 358 13.56 -13.49 4.21
CA LYS A 358 13.48 -12.03 4.16
C LYS A 358 12.09 -11.49 3.82
N GLY A 359 11.08 -12.37 3.68
CA GLY A 359 9.68 -11.96 3.44
C GLY A 359 9.27 -11.86 1.97
N TYR A 360 10.06 -12.40 1.04
CA TYR A 360 9.66 -12.53 -0.38
C TYR A 360 8.90 -13.84 -0.59
N ASP A 361 7.73 -13.97 0.03
CA ASP A 361 6.96 -15.23 0.13
C ASP A 361 6.57 -15.84 -1.23
N SER A 362 6.54 -15.04 -2.29
CA SER A 362 6.25 -15.48 -3.66
C SER A 362 7.51 -15.81 -4.48
N ALA A 363 8.70 -15.82 -3.85
CA ALA A 363 9.94 -16.07 -4.55
C ALA A 363 10.03 -17.50 -5.11
N PHE A 364 10.37 -17.64 -6.39
CA PHE A 364 10.61 -18.93 -7.03
C PHE A 364 11.70 -18.85 -8.10
N VAL A 365 12.37 -19.98 -8.33
CA VAL A 365 13.45 -20.06 -9.31
C VAL A 365 12.90 -20.05 -10.74
N VAL A 366 13.52 -19.27 -11.60
CA VAL A 366 13.25 -19.17 -13.04
C VAL A 366 14.54 -19.44 -13.82
N ALA A 367 14.44 -19.82 -15.10
CA ALA A 367 15.59 -20.11 -15.91
C ALA A 367 15.50 -19.42 -17.28
N PHE A 368 16.66 -18.99 -17.76
CA PHE A 368 16.86 -18.35 -19.05
C PHE A 368 17.96 -19.06 -19.83
N LEU A 369 17.78 -19.18 -21.13
CA LEU A 369 18.80 -19.65 -22.06
C LEU A 369 19.04 -18.54 -23.09
N ASN A 370 20.24 -17.97 -23.09
CA ASN A 370 20.59 -16.84 -23.95
C ASN A 370 19.58 -15.68 -23.85
N GLY A 371 19.13 -15.37 -22.64
CA GLY A 371 18.17 -14.30 -22.38
C GLY A 371 16.70 -14.68 -22.55
N GLU A 372 16.36 -15.82 -23.14
CA GLU A 372 15.00 -16.28 -23.32
C GLU A 372 14.53 -17.15 -22.17
N ARG A 373 13.32 -16.92 -21.67
CA ARG A 373 12.70 -17.70 -20.60
C ARG A 373 12.45 -19.14 -21.06
N ILE A 374 12.92 -20.14 -20.28
CA ILE A 374 12.66 -21.56 -20.51
C ILE A 374 12.06 -22.24 -19.29
N SER A 375 11.44 -23.42 -19.46
CA SER A 375 10.94 -24.19 -18.33
C SER A 375 12.07 -24.71 -17.46
N ILE A 376 11.83 -24.80 -16.14
CA ILE A 376 12.82 -25.34 -15.18
C ILE A 376 13.26 -26.75 -15.55
N ASP A 377 12.33 -27.63 -15.98
CA ASP A 377 12.67 -29.01 -16.36
C ASP A 377 13.62 -29.06 -17.56
N LYS A 378 13.44 -28.17 -18.54
CA LYS A 378 14.36 -28.04 -19.68
C LYS A 378 15.72 -27.53 -19.23
N ALA A 379 15.74 -26.56 -18.33
CA ALA A 379 16.98 -25.98 -17.78
C ALA A 379 17.78 -27.02 -16.99
N ILE A 380 17.14 -27.82 -16.15
CA ILE A 380 17.80 -28.88 -15.35
C ILE A 380 18.46 -29.90 -16.30
N LYS A 381 17.74 -30.36 -17.32
CA LYS A 381 18.30 -31.30 -18.31
C LYS A 381 19.49 -30.73 -19.08
N LEU A 382 19.49 -29.42 -19.33
CA LEU A 382 20.61 -28.74 -19.97
C LEU A 382 21.82 -28.64 -19.03
N ALA A 383 21.59 -28.23 -17.77
CA ALA A 383 22.65 -28.13 -16.76
C ALA A 383 23.33 -29.47 -16.51
N GLU A 384 22.57 -30.58 -16.49
CA GLU A 384 23.14 -31.94 -16.36
C GLU A 384 24.01 -32.37 -17.57
N LYS A 385 23.71 -31.88 -18.78
CA LYS A 385 24.50 -32.13 -19.98
C LYS A 385 25.78 -31.30 -20.02
N LEU A 386 25.79 -30.09 -19.44
CA LEU A 386 26.95 -29.21 -19.38
C LEU A 386 27.96 -29.65 -18.32
N LYS A 387 27.55 -30.47 -17.35
CA LYS A 387 28.42 -31.05 -16.32
C LYS A 387 29.11 -32.36 -16.73
N LYS A 388 28.75 -32.92 -17.88
CA LYS A 388 29.38 -34.13 -18.49
C LYS A 388 30.36 -33.75 -19.57
#